data_a0ad54a77b7204398143366477a25af2
#
_entry.id   a0ad54a77b7204398143366477a25af2
#
_cell.length_a   1.000
_cell.length_b   1.000
_cell.length_c   1.000
_cell.angle_alpha   90.00
_cell.angle_beta   90.00
_cell.angle_gamma   90.00
#
_symmetry.space_group_name_H-M   'P 1'
#
loop_
_entity.id
_entity.type
_entity.pdbx_description
1 polymer ?
#
loop_
_entity_poly.entity_id
_entity_poly.type
_entity_poly.pdbx_seq_one_letter_code
_entity_poly.pdbx_strand_id
1 'polypeptide(L)' 'MSSKEELIITAMQQRIAELVADYELKISILRADLTIMADAQNEREKAIDQYSKDIESKIAGE' A
#
# COMPACT_ATOMS: atom_id res chain seq x y z
N MET A 1 13.48 43.22 6.71
CA MET A 1 14.15 42.00 7.21
C MET A 1 13.24 41.21 8.10
N SER A 2 13.27 39.92 7.99
CA SER A 2 12.48 39.05 8.86
C SER A 2 13.05 39.06 10.28
N SER A 3 12.16 39.08 11.27
CA SER A 3 12.56 39.00 12.67
C SER A 3 13.07 37.59 12.98
N LYS A 4 13.71 37.43 14.13
CA LYS A 4 14.17 36.13 14.60
C LYS A 4 13.01 35.15 14.77
N GLU A 5 11.89 35.66 15.31
CA GLU A 5 10.68 34.87 15.51
C GLU A 5 10.12 34.37 14.18
N GLU A 6 10.08 35.21 13.15
CA GLU A 6 9.63 34.78 11.82
C GLU A 6 10.52 33.71 11.22
N LEU A 7 11.85 33.85 11.39
CA LEU A 7 12.79 32.86 10.92
C LEU A 7 12.62 31.53 11.63
N ILE A 8 12.37 31.54 12.93
CA ILE A 8 12.11 30.34 13.71
C ILE A 8 10.84 29.66 13.22
N ILE A 9 9.76 30.41 13.02
CA ILE A 9 8.48 29.86 12.52
C ILE A 9 8.68 29.25 11.14
N THR A 10 9.37 29.92 10.25
CA THR A 10 9.65 29.40 8.91
C THR A 10 10.44 28.09 8.97
N ALA A 11 11.47 28.04 9.81
CA ALA A 11 12.26 26.83 9.98
C ALA A 11 11.43 25.66 10.52
N MET A 12 10.55 25.95 11.49
CA MET A 12 9.64 24.93 12.04
C MET A 12 8.65 24.41 11.00
N GLN A 13 8.09 25.31 10.19
CA GLN A 13 7.17 24.94 9.11
C GLN A 13 7.85 24.04 8.08
N GLN A 14 9.08 24.35 7.71
CA GLN A 14 9.86 23.54 6.80
C GLN A 14 10.13 22.15 7.37
N ARG A 15 10.46 22.09 8.66
CA ARG A 15 10.72 20.81 9.33
C ARG A 15 9.47 19.95 9.39
N ILE A 16 8.32 20.54 9.71
CA ILE A 16 7.04 19.84 9.73
C ILE A 16 6.71 19.30 8.35
N ALA A 17 6.90 20.10 7.29
CA ALA A 17 6.65 19.69 5.92
C ALA A 17 7.52 18.49 5.53
N GLU A 18 8.79 18.47 5.90
CA GLU A 18 9.70 17.37 5.66
C GLU A 18 9.25 16.09 6.38
N LEU A 19 8.85 16.21 7.65
CA LEU A 19 8.37 15.07 8.43
C LEU A 19 7.09 14.50 7.85
N VAL A 20 6.15 15.36 7.46
CA VAL A 20 4.90 14.93 6.84
C VAL A 20 5.19 14.20 5.52
N ALA A 21 6.08 14.75 4.69
CA ALA A 21 6.45 14.11 3.43
C ALA A 21 7.06 12.72 3.65
N ASP A 22 7.93 12.58 4.65
CA ASP A 22 8.55 11.29 5.00
C ASP A 22 7.50 10.27 5.44
N TYR A 23 6.57 10.66 6.30
CA TYR A 23 5.51 9.78 6.76
C TYR A 23 4.56 9.40 5.63
N GLU A 24 4.20 10.35 4.78
CA GLU A 24 3.34 10.09 3.63
C GLU A 24 3.99 9.08 2.67
N LEU A 25 5.27 9.21 2.43
CA LEU A 25 6.01 8.26 1.60
C LEU A 25 5.97 6.86 2.21
N LYS A 26 6.25 6.74 3.52
CA LYS A 26 6.23 5.45 4.21
C LYS A 26 4.84 4.81 4.17
N ILE A 27 3.80 5.59 4.40
CA ILE A 27 2.42 5.11 4.32
C ILE A 27 2.09 4.64 2.90
N SER A 28 2.51 5.39 1.89
CA SER A 28 2.27 5.02 0.49
C SER A 28 2.97 3.71 0.11
N ILE A 29 4.19 3.51 0.58
CA ILE A 29 4.93 2.26 0.37
C ILE A 29 4.19 1.09 1.02
N LEU A 30 3.76 1.26 2.29
CA LEU A 30 3.03 0.21 2.99
C LEU A 30 1.70 -0.12 2.32
N ARG A 31 0.98 0.88 1.84
CA ARG A 31 -0.26 0.66 1.09
C ARG A 31 -0.03 -0.09 -0.21
N ALA A 32 1.03 0.26 -0.93
CA ALA A 32 1.40 -0.44 -2.16
C ALA A 32 1.71 -1.91 -1.86
N ASP A 33 2.48 -2.19 -0.81
CA ASP A 33 2.81 -3.54 -0.39
C ASP A 33 1.55 -4.33 -0.02
N LEU A 34 0.64 -3.73 0.72
CA LEU A 34 -0.63 -4.37 1.09
C LEU A 34 -1.48 -4.69 -0.14
N THR A 35 -1.53 -3.78 -1.10
CA THR A 35 -2.27 -4.01 -2.35
C THR A 35 -1.67 -5.17 -3.15
N ILE A 36 -0.35 -5.22 -3.26
CA ILE A 36 0.34 -6.31 -3.94
C ILE A 36 0.04 -7.65 -3.26
N MET A 37 0.08 -7.68 -1.93
CA MET A 37 -0.22 -8.90 -1.19
C MET A 37 -1.67 -9.33 -1.35
N ALA A 38 -2.61 -8.38 -1.32
CA ALA A 38 -4.03 -8.67 -1.52
C ALA A 38 -4.30 -9.20 -2.92
N ASP A 39 -3.68 -8.61 -3.95
CA ASP A 39 -3.83 -9.07 -5.32
C ASP A 39 -3.26 -10.48 -5.51
N ALA A 40 -2.10 -10.76 -4.91
CA ALA A 40 -1.50 -12.09 -4.95
C ALA A 40 -2.40 -13.13 -4.29
N GLN A 41 -3.03 -12.76 -3.17
CA GLN A 41 -3.96 -13.65 -2.47
C GLN A 41 -5.20 -13.93 -3.32
N ASN A 42 -5.76 -12.91 -3.95
CA ASN A 42 -6.91 -13.06 -4.84
C ASN A 42 -6.60 -13.97 -6.04
N GLU A 43 -5.44 -13.80 -6.64
CA GLU A 43 -5.02 -14.64 -7.77
C GLU A 43 -4.84 -16.10 -7.34
N ARG A 44 -4.30 -16.32 -6.15
CA ARG A 44 -4.15 -17.67 -5.58
C ARG A 44 -5.52 -18.31 -5.34
N GLU A 45 -6.46 -17.58 -4.77
CA GLU A 45 -7.81 -18.08 -4.51
C GLU A 45 -8.53 -18.43 -5.80
N LYS A 46 -8.40 -17.61 -6.84
CA LYS A 46 -8.97 -17.88 -8.16
C LYS A 46 -8.38 -19.15 -8.77
N ALA A 47 -7.07 -19.33 -8.66
CA ALA A 47 -6.40 -20.50 -9.20
C ALA A 47 -6.87 -21.77 -8.48
N ILE A 48 -6.99 -21.74 -7.15
CA ILE A 48 -7.50 -22.87 -6.36
C ILE A 48 -8.94 -23.19 -6.73
N ASP A 49 -9.77 -22.17 -6.85
CA ASP A 49 -11.19 -22.32 -7.19
C ASP A 49 -11.33 -22.94 -8.58
N GLN A 50 -10.57 -22.47 -9.56
CA GLN A 50 -10.59 -23.02 -10.92
C GLN A 50 -10.12 -24.47 -10.94
N TYR A 51 -9.05 -24.79 -10.20
CA TYR A 51 -8.55 -26.15 -10.10
C TYR A 51 -9.59 -27.08 -9.48
N SER A 52 -10.27 -26.65 -8.44
CA SER A 52 -11.34 -27.41 -7.79
C SER A 52 -12.49 -27.69 -8.75
N LYS A 53 -12.89 -26.68 -9.52
CA LYS A 53 -13.95 -26.83 -10.53
C LYS A 53 -13.56 -27.80 -11.63
N ASP A 54 -12.32 -27.76 -12.08
CA ASP A 54 -11.82 -28.66 -13.12
C ASP A 54 -11.84 -30.11 -12.63
N ILE A 55 -11.43 -30.35 -11.38
CA ILE A 55 -11.46 -31.70 -10.79
C ILE A 55 -12.89 -32.19 -10.66
N GLU A 56 -13.81 -31.36 -10.14
CA GLU A 56 -15.21 -31.70 -10.00
C GLU A 56 -15.84 -32.04 -11.34
N SER A 57 -15.51 -31.28 -12.37
CA SER A 57 -15.99 -31.50 -13.72
C SER A 57 -15.53 -32.86 -14.27
N LYS A 58 -14.27 -33.22 -14.04
CA LYS A 58 -13.71 -34.49 -14.47
C LYS A 58 -14.36 -35.66 -13.74
N ILE A 59 -14.58 -35.55 -12.46
CA ILE A 59 -15.23 -36.57 -11.65
C ILE A 59 -16.68 -36.76 -12.10
N ALA A 60 -17.40 -35.65 -12.29
CA ALA A 60 -18.80 -35.70 -12.72
C ALA A 60 -18.97 -36.22 -14.15
N GLY A 61 -17.95 -36.07 -15.00
CA GLY A 61 -17.97 -36.55 -16.38
C GLY A 61 -17.69 -38.03 -16.55
N GLU A 62 -17.25 -38.67 -15.49
CA GLU A 62 -17.04 -40.12 -15.49
C GLU A 62 -18.35 -40.84 -15.15
#